data_611d5981c70187ce648645ecd7f81850
#
_entry.id   611d5981c70187ce648645ecd7f81850
#
_cell.length_a   1.000
_cell.length_b   1.000
_cell.length_c   1.000
_cell.angle_alpha   90.00
_cell.angle_beta   90.00
_cell.angle_gamma   90.00
#
_symmetry.space_group_name_H-M   'P 1'
#
loop_
_entity.id
_entity.type
_entity.pdbx_description
1 polymer ?
#
loop_
_entity_poly.entity_id
_entity_poly.type
_entity_poly.pdbx_seq_one_letter_code
_entity_poly.pdbx_strand_id
1 'polypeptide(L)'
;CYSTVDVVGLGDNTFTFGGVAGTVGGSVTRCFATGNVQAWMTVGGVAGMVGTRGGSLTDCVALNGAVSGTESRSQRISRVGNVLKSEGGSESGNYAWSGMKVNGNTVADDDVEGSNGADLTYDDPNGLSRQFETIFGGNSAWTYAENGLPTLKNVGGTQSGDLPVWMTSQNKVYIYTAADLAQLAADVNGGNKMSGKTVLLMNDIDLSAYANWTPIG
;
A
#
# COMPACT_ATOMS: atom_id res chain seq x y z
N CYS A 1 -5.37 11.52 5.16
CA CYS A 1 -5.84 11.46 3.75
C CYS A 1 -5.39 10.16 3.08
N TYR A 2 -6.04 9.80 1.97
CA TYR A 2 -5.53 8.75 1.10
C TYR A 2 -5.78 9.10 -0.38
N SER A 3 -5.03 8.44 -1.26
CA SER A 3 -5.17 8.56 -2.71
C SER A 3 -5.10 7.17 -3.35
N THR A 4 -6.01 6.91 -4.28
CA THR A 4 -6.08 5.64 -5.03
C THR A 4 -5.85 5.82 -6.52
N VAL A 5 -5.57 7.04 -6.97
CA VAL A 5 -5.42 7.38 -8.38
C VAL A 5 -3.96 7.27 -8.83
N ASP A 6 -3.76 6.83 -10.06
CA ASP A 6 -2.45 6.90 -10.70
C ASP A 6 -2.06 8.35 -10.98
N VAL A 7 -0.82 8.68 -10.69
CA VAL A 7 -0.24 10.01 -10.90
C VAL A 7 0.82 9.92 -11.98
N VAL A 8 0.62 10.65 -13.08
CA VAL A 8 1.55 10.69 -14.20
C VAL A 8 1.99 12.12 -14.47
N GLY A 9 3.26 12.38 -14.26
CA GLY A 9 3.89 13.64 -14.65
C GLY A 9 4.27 13.63 -16.13
N LEU A 10 3.66 14.53 -16.91
CA LEU A 10 3.90 14.65 -18.35
C LEU A 10 4.91 15.78 -18.61
N GLY A 11 5.97 15.47 -19.37
CA GLY A 11 6.97 16.44 -19.84
C GLY A 11 8.24 16.52 -19.00
N ASP A 12 9.28 17.12 -19.62
CA ASP A 12 10.68 17.06 -19.18
C ASP A 12 11.06 18.03 -18.04
N ASN A 13 10.11 18.77 -17.49
CA ASN A 13 10.33 19.75 -16.41
C ASN A 13 9.42 19.54 -15.20
N THR A 14 8.92 18.34 -15.02
CA THR A 14 8.05 18.01 -13.89
C THR A 14 8.88 17.38 -12.77
N PHE A 15 9.07 18.13 -11.69
CA PHE A 15 10.13 17.84 -10.73
C PHE A 15 9.76 16.88 -9.60
N THR A 16 8.58 17.02 -9.00
CA THR A 16 8.25 16.28 -7.77
C THR A 16 6.82 15.76 -7.76
N PHE A 17 6.66 14.45 -7.65
CA PHE A 17 5.37 13.79 -7.63
C PHE A 17 5.26 12.75 -6.53
N GLY A 18 4.11 12.72 -5.88
CA GLY A 18 3.74 11.70 -4.92
C GLY A 18 2.24 11.42 -4.99
N GLY A 19 1.83 10.25 -4.54
CA GLY A 19 0.42 9.85 -4.58
C GLY A 19 -0.50 10.75 -3.75
N VAL A 20 0.02 11.36 -2.67
CA VAL A 20 -0.72 12.30 -1.81
C VAL A 20 -0.23 13.74 -2.00
N ALA A 21 1.07 13.95 -2.09
CA ALA A 21 1.65 15.29 -2.19
C ALA A 21 2.90 15.31 -3.07
N GLY A 22 3.05 16.33 -3.93
CA GLY A 22 4.27 16.55 -4.69
C GLY A 22 5.41 17.00 -3.78
N THR A 23 5.25 18.14 -3.11
CA THR A 23 6.24 18.72 -2.18
C THR A 23 5.61 19.01 -0.83
N VAL A 24 6.31 18.65 0.23
CA VAL A 24 5.86 18.82 1.62
C VAL A 24 6.77 19.80 2.36
N GLY A 25 6.24 20.99 2.66
CA GLY A 25 6.87 22.01 3.54
C GLY A 25 6.20 22.12 4.91
N GLY A 26 5.20 21.29 5.18
CA GLY A 26 4.51 21.13 6.46
C GLY A 26 4.52 19.67 6.88
N SER A 27 3.42 19.15 7.43
CA SER A 27 3.33 17.77 7.89
C SER A 27 2.34 16.96 7.07
N VAL A 28 2.77 15.79 6.61
CA VAL A 28 1.90 14.73 6.09
C VAL A 28 1.95 13.57 7.07
N THR A 29 0.83 13.26 7.68
CA THR A 29 0.75 12.27 8.77
C THR A 29 -0.44 11.35 8.57
N ARG A 30 -0.24 10.04 8.79
CA ARG A 30 -1.28 9.01 8.70
C ARG A 30 -2.03 9.05 7.39
N CYS A 31 -1.25 9.09 6.31
CA CYS A 31 -1.76 9.08 4.95
C CYS A 31 -1.29 7.83 4.21
N PHE A 32 -2.07 7.38 3.23
CA PHE A 32 -1.59 6.32 2.35
C PHE A 32 -1.92 6.61 0.89
N ALA A 33 -1.19 5.93 -0.01
CA ALA A 33 -1.44 5.97 -1.44
C ALA A 33 -1.34 4.56 -2.03
N THR A 34 -2.23 4.27 -3.00
CA THR A 34 -2.23 2.99 -3.73
C THR A 34 -1.98 3.16 -5.22
N GLY A 35 -2.32 4.30 -5.82
CA GLY A 35 -2.09 4.56 -7.25
C GLY A 35 -0.61 4.59 -7.62
N ASN A 36 -0.25 4.09 -8.80
CA ASN A 36 1.12 4.18 -9.31
C ASN A 36 1.54 5.63 -9.50
N VAL A 37 2.83 5.91 -9.30
CA VAL A 37 3.37 7.25 -9.50
C VAL A 37 4.51 7.20 -10.51
N GLN A 38 4.36 7.95 -11.60
CA GLN A 38 5.38 8.07 -12.63
C GLN A 38 5.62 9.54 -12.96
N ALA A 39 6.89 9.96 -12.91
CA ALA A 39 7.26 11.31 -13.30
C ALA A 39 8.72 11.38 -13.77
N TRP A 40 9.19 12.58 -14.10
CA TRP A 40 10.51 12.75 -14.71
C TRP A 40 11.66 12.52 -13.72
N MET A 41 11.66 13.14 -12.53
CA MET A 41 12.86 13.17 -11.67
C MET A 41 12.65 12.66 -10.24
N THR A 42 11.78 13.28 -9.47
CA THR A 42 11.63 13.03 -8.03
C THR A 42 10.27 12.45 -7.74
N VAL A 43 10.26 11.19 -7.35
CA VAL A 43 9.04 10.41 -7.21
C VAL A 43 9.02 9.70 -5.86
N GLY A 44 7.89 9.77 -5.18
CA GLY A 44 7.63 8.96 -4.00
C GLY A 44 6.19 8.42 -4.00
N GLY A 45 5.99 7.28 -3.40
CA GLY A 45 4.67 6.66 -3.37
C GLY A 45 3.63 7.53 -2.65
N VAL A 46 4.00 8.15 -1.54
CA VAL A 46 3.15 9.08 -0.78
C VAL A 46 3.52 10.52 -1.09
N ALA A 47 4.80 10.89 -0.99
CA ALA A 47 5.27 12.25 -1.19
C ALA A 47 6.47 12.30 -2.12
N GLY A 48 6.49 13.21 -3.10
CA GLY A 48 7.61 13.38 -4.01
C GLY A 48 8.86 13.88 -3.29
N MET A 49 8.76 15.00 -2.60
CA MET A 49 9.86 15.61 -1.84
C MET A 49 9.36 16.15 -0.50
N VAL A 50 10.12 15.91 0.57
CA VAL A 50 9.80 16.34 1.93
C VAL A 50 10.98 17.13 2.49
N GLY A 51 10.70 18.28 3.12
CA GLY A 51 11.75 19.02 3.81
C GLY A 51 12.07 20.40 3.27
N THR A 52 11.46 20.84 2.17
CA THR A 52 11.55 22.24 1.80
C THR A 52 10.92 23.11 2.89
N ARG A 53 11.72 23.67 3.78
CA ARG A 53 11.28 24.45 4.95
C ARG A 53 10.85 23.63 6.16
N GLY A 54 11.48 22.47 6.41
CA GLY A 54 11.23 21.68 7.62
C GLY A 54 10.02 20.75 7.55
N GLY A 55 9.64 20.26 6.38
CA GLY A 55 8.52 19.34 6.20
C GLY A 55 8.72 17.98 6.86
N SER A 56 7.63 17.30 7.22
CA SER A 56 7.66 15.98 7.85
C SER A 56 6.72 14.97 7.18
N LEU A 57 7.14 13.70 7.18
CA LEU A 57 6.37 12.57 6.71
C LEU A 57 6.33 11.52 7.82
N THR A 58 5.17 11.30 8.42
CA THR A 58 5.06 10.47 9.63
C THR A 58 3.89 9.50 9.56
N ASP A 59 4.11 8.25 9.98
CA ASP A 59 3.10 7.19 10.03
C ASP A 59 2.36 7.03 8.68
N CYS A 60 3.08 7.12 7.57
CA CYS A 60 2.50 7.02 6.24
C CYS A 60 2.76 5.66 5.61
N VAL A 61 1.86 5.24 4.70
CA VAL A 61 1.93 3.92 4.07
C VAL A 61 1.84 4.05 2.55
N ALA A 62 2.85 3.56 1.85
CA ALA A 62 2.88 3.48 0.39
C ALA A 62 2.50 2.07 -0.07
N LEU A 63 1.32 1.92 -0.67
CA LEU A 63 0.82 0.65 -1.23
C LEU A 63 0.79 0.68 -2.77
N ASN A 64 1.55 1.54 -3.38
CA ASN A 64 1.65 1.65 -4.84
C ASN A 64 2.20 0.35 -5.44
N GLY A 65 1.72 -0.05 -6.61
CA GLY A 65 2.29 -1.17 -7.36
C GLY A 65 3.67 -0.84 -7.90
N ALA A 66 3.85 0.42 -8.34
CA ALA A 66 5.11 0.93 -8.85
C ALA A 66 5.28 2.44 -8.61
N VAL A 67 6.52 2.83 -8.40
CA VAL A 67 6.99 4.22 -8.48
C VAL A 67 8.15 4.27 -9.48
N SER A 68 8.13 5.21 -10.40
CA SER A 68 9.14 5.28 -11.46
C SER A 68 9.45 6.69 -11.92
N GLY A 69 10.73 6.92 -12.24
CA GLY A 69 11.20 8.11 -12.91
C GLY A 69 11.55 7.82 -14.37
N THR A 70 11.34 8.78 -15.25
CA THR A 70 11.66 8.67 -16.68
C THR A 70 12.99 9.31 -17.04
N GLU A 71 13.56 10.16 -16.17
CA GLU A 71 14.91 10.75 -16.37
C GLU A 71 16.00 9.69 -16.11
N SER A 72 17.04 9.73 -16.92
CA SER A 72 18.19 8.81 -16.78
C SER A 72 19.28 9.31 -15.82
N ARG A 73 19.20 10.56 -15.37
CA ARG A 73 20.24 11.22 -14.55
C ARG A 73 19.63 11.80 -13.27
N SER A 74 20.33 11.66 -12.16
CA SER A 74 20.01 12.31 -10.87
C SER A 74 18.59 12.08 -10.34
N GLN A 75 18.02 10.92 -10.61
CA GLN A 75 16.70 10.56 -10.10
C GLN A 75 16.71 10.39 -8.58
N ARG A 76 15.67 10.88 -7.94
CA ARG A 76 15.35 10.59 -6.53
C ARG A 76 14.02 9.86 -6.50
N ILE A 77 14.07 8.55 -6.38
CA ILE A 77 12.87 7.72 -6.38
C ILE A 77 12.90 6.86 -5.14
N SER A 78 11.86 6.95 -4.35
CA SER A 78 11.70 6.22 -3.11
C SER A 78 10.30 5.64 -3.00
N ARG A 79 10.16 4.61 -2.18
CA ARG A 79 8.85 3.98 -1.97
C ARG A 79 7.85 4.92 -1.29
N VAL A 80 8.29 5.67 -0.28
CA VAL A 80 7.37 6.53 0.50
C VAL A 80 7.56 8.00 0.16
N GLY A 81 8.75 8.55 0.34
CA GLY A 81 9.02 9.95 0.04
C GLY A 81 10.50 10.31 0.12
N ASN A 82 10.94 11.27 -0.68
CA ASN A 82 12.34 11.71 -0.70
C ASN A 82 12.55 12.84 0.31
N VAL A 83 13.18 12.54 1.43
CA VAL A 83 13.37 13.50 2.52
C VAL A 83 14.69 14.24 2.41
N LEU A 84 14.62 15.56 2.45
CA LEU A 84 15.78 16.45 2.44
C LEU A 84 16.17 16.82 3.88
N LYS A 85 16.94 15.96 4.54
CA LYS A 85 17.39 16.19 5.92
C LYS A 85 18.25 17.46 6.06
N SER A 86 18.98 17.83 5.01
CA SER A 86 19.76 19.07 4.96
C SER A 86 18.90 20.35 4.97
N GLU A 87 17.64 20.26 4.62
CA GLU A 87 16.66 21.37 4.64
C GLU A 87 15.68 21.28 5.82
N GLY A 88 15.99 20.46 6.82
CA GLY A 88 15.19 20.26 8.00
C GLY A 88 14.04 19.26 7.83
N GLY A 89 14.04 18.50 6.75
CA GLY A 89 13.07 17.44 6.52
C GLY A 89 13.22 16.30 7.52
N SER A 90 12.10 15.70 7.90
CA SER A 90 12.07 14.55 8.82
C SER A 90 11.08 13.48 8.34
N GLU A 91 11.35 12.26 8.77
CA GLU A 91 10.51 11.10 8.49
C GLU A 91 10.54 10.13 9.66
N SER A 92 9.41 9.46 9.96
CA SER A 92 9.33 8.44 10.99
C SER A 92 8.07 7.59 10.85
N GLY A 93 8.14 6.32 11.26
CA GLY A 93 6.98 5.44 11.28
C GLY A 93 6.38 5.14 9.90
N ASN A 94 7.16 5.22 8.84
CA ASN A 94 6.68 5.04 7.48
C ASN A 94 6.86 3.61 7.00
N TYR A 95 5.92 3.13 6.20
CA TYR A 95 5.91 1.78 5.65
C TYR A 95 5.61 1.79 4.16
N ALA A 96 6.08 0.77 3.47
CA ALA A 96 5.77 0.55 2.08
C ALA A 96 5.54 -0.93 1.78
N TRP A 97 4.65 -1.22 0.84
CA TRP A 97 4.41 -2.58 0.41
C TRP A 97 5.69 -3.22 -0.15
N SER A 98 6.05 -4.38 0.40
CA SER A 98 7.28 -5.11 0.06
C SER A 98 7.37 -5.54 -1.42
N GLY A 99 6.24 -5.71 -2.09
CA GLY A 99 6.17 -6.04 -3.53
C GLY A 99 6.26 -4.85 -4.47
N MET A 100 6.33 -3.61 -3.96
CA MET A 100 6.40 -2.40 -4.79
C MET A 100 7.61 -2.40 -5.71
N LYS A 101 7.42 -1.95 -6.93
CA LYS A 101 8.50 -1.78 -7.91
C LYS A 101 9.00 -0.33 -7.94
N VAL A 102 10.27 -0.15 -7.66
CA VAL A 102 10.99 1.13 -7.80
C VAL A 102 11.84 1.03 -9.08
N ASN A 103 11.49 1.77 -10.10
CA ASN A 103 12.11 1.63 -11.44
C ASN A 103 12.21 0.17 -11.90
N GLY A 104 11.14 -0.60 -11.73
CA GLY A 104 11.06 -2.00 -12.12
C GLY A 104 11.70 -3.01 -11.16
N ASN A 105 12.42 -2.55 -10.13
CA ASN A 105 13.10 -3.42 -9.16
C ASN A 105 12.36 -3.44 -7.83
N THR A 106 12.40 -4.57 -7.12
CA THR A 106 11.93 -4.64 -5.74
C THR A 106 13.02 -4.10 -4.81
N VAL A 107 12.63 -3.25 -3.87
CA VAL A 107 13.51 -2.71 -2.83
C VAL A 107 13.01 -3.25 -1.50
N ALA A 108 13.85 -3.98 -0.79
CA ALA A 108 13.60 -4.39 0.58
C ALA A 108 14.20 -3.35 1.54
N ASP A 109 13.47 -3.00 2.57
CA ASP A 109 13.92 -2.06 3.59
C ASP A 109 13.19 -2.35 4.91
N ASP A 110 13.86 -2.21 6.03
CA ASP A 110 13.29 -2.37 7.38
C ASP A 110 13.32 -1.06 8.19
N ASP A 111 13.75 0.04 7.57
CA ASP A 111 13.91 1.34 8.21
C ASP A 111 12.64 2.20 8.10
N VAL A 112 11.90 2.31 9.20
CA VAL A 112 10.71 3.19 9.29
C VAL A 112 11.05 4.68 9.25
N GLU A 113 12.33 5.04 9.43
CA GLU A 113 12.84 6.40 9.37
C GLU A 113 13.58 6.69 8.05
N GLY A 114 13.53 5.75 7.11
CA GLY A 114 14.11 5.86 5.78
C GLY A 114 13.10 6.26 4.71
N SER A 115 13.60 6.87 3.65
CA SER A 115 12.77 7.33 2.51
C SER A 115 11.99 6.21 1.81
N ASN A 116 12.42 4.96 1.98
CA ASN A 116 11.69 3.80 1.49
C ASN A 116 10.63 3.30 2.46
N GLY A 117 10.76 3.60 3.76
CA GLY A 117 9.92 3.01 4.80
C GLY A 117 10.14 1.50 4.98
N ALA A 118 9.80 0.97 6.13
CA ALA A 118 9.92 -0.46 6.39
C ALA A 118 8.95 -1.28 5.53
N ASP A 119 9.31 -2.53 5.29
CA ASP A 119 8.49 -3.46 4.53
C ASP A 119 7.17 -3.76 5.24
N LEU A 120 6.08 -3.56 4.51
CA LEU A 120 4.75 -3.97 4.89
C LEU A 120 4.36 -5.16 4.02
N THR A 121 4.04 -6.28 4.64
CA THR A 121 3.64 -7.50 3.95
C THR A 121 2.16 -7.78 4.16
N TYR A 122 1.53 -8.37 3.17
CA TYR A 122 0.14 -8.83 3.28
C TYR A 122 0.03 -10.14 4.11
N ASP A 123 1.15 -10.79 4.36
CA ASP A 123 1.25 -12.09 5.04
C ASP A 123 1.18 -12.00 6.58
N ASP A 124 0.99 -10.82 7.15
CA ASP A 124 0.83 -10.68 8.59
C ASP A 124 -0.46 -11.38 9.04
N PRO A 125 -0.39 -12.32 9.99
CA PRO A 125 -1.56 -13.02 10.53
C PRO A 125 -2.59 -12.08 11.18
N ASN A 126 -2.19 -10.85 11.48
CA ASN A 126 -3.11 -9.82 12.00
C ASN A 126 -3.84 -9.07 10.88
N GLY A 127 -3.50 -9.33 9.62
CA GLY A 127 -4.10 -8.67 8.46
C GLY A 127 -3.63 -7.23 8.26
N LEU A 128 -3.77 -6.75 7.03
CA LEU A 128 -3.35 -5.41 6.64
C LEU A 128 -4.03 -4.32 7.47
N SER A 129 -5.31 -4.51 7.80
CA SER A 129 -6.09 -3.54 8.59
C SER A 129 -5.51 -3.28 9.96
N ARG A 130 -5.05 -4.32 10.67
CA ARG A 130 -4.41 -4.17 11.99
C ARG A 130 -3.03 -3.51 11.89
N GLN A 131 -2.30 -3.77 10.80
CA GLN A 131 -1.05 -3.05 10.54
C GLN A 131 -1.33 -1.55 10.42
N PHE A 132 -2.34 -1.17 9.62
CA PHE A 132 -2.76 0.23 9.52
C PHE A 132 -3.21 0.81 10.86
N GLU A 133 -3.99 0.06 11.65
CA GLU A 133 -4.43 0.51 12.97
C GLU A 133 -3.23 0.77 13.90
N THR A 134 -2.23 -0.10 13.86
CA THR A 134 -0.98 0.07 14.62
C THR A 134 -0.18 1.27 14.13
N ILE A 135 0.07 1.39 12.81
CA ILE A 135 0.84 2.48 12.20
C ILE A 135 0.15 3.83 12.45
N PHE A 136 -1.18 3.87 12.32
CA PHE A 136 -1.94 5.10 12.53
C PHE A 136 -2.29 5.36 14.01
N GLY A 137 -1.79 4.52 14.94
CA GLY A 137 -1.99 4.66 16.37
C GLY A 137 -3.45 4.59 16.80
N GLY A 138 -4.27 3.76 16.17
CA GLY A 138 -5.70 3.65 16.45
C GLY A 138 -6.48 4.95 16.19
N ASN A 139 -6.00 5.82 15.28
CA ASN A 139 -6.57 7.13 15.05
C ASN A 139 -8.08 7.05 14.71
N SER A 140 -8.90 7.75 15.48
CA SER A 140 -10.36 7.69 15.40
C SER A 140 -10.97 8.30 14.12
N ALA A 141 -10.19 9.01 13.32
CA ALA A 141 -10.63 9.52 12.02
C ALA A 141 -10.74 8.41 10.95
N TRP A 142 -10.16 7.24 11.23
CA TRP A 142 -10.17 6.10 10.34
C TRP A 142 -11.13 5.00 10.82
N THR A 143 -11.70 4.28 9.87
CA THR A 143 -12.37 3.00 10.08
C THR A 143 -11.46 1.92 9.51
N TYR A 144 -11.13 0.93 10.33
CA TYR A 144 -10.27 -0.18 9.96
C TYR A 144 -11.16 -1.40 9.67
N ALA A 145 -11.29 -1.76 8.41
CA ALA A 145 -12.07 -2.93 7.98
C ALA A 145 -11.22 -4.20 8.07
N GLU A 146 -11.82 -5.32 8.40
CA GLU A 146 -11.10 -6.57 8.68
C GLU A 146 -10.25 -7.08 7.51
N ASN A 147 -10.70 -6.90 6.27
CA ASN A 147 -10.06 -7.41 5.05
C ASN A 147 -9.95 -6.34 3.96
N GLY A 148 -9.54 -5.13 4.29
CA GLY A 148 -9.47 -4.05 3.31
C GLY A 148 -8.59 -2.89 3.74
N LEU A 149 -8.61 -1.86 2.92
CA LEU A 149 -7.95 -0.60 3.23
C LEU A 149 -8.78 0.22 4.22
N PRO A 150 -8.15 0.99 5.10
CA PRO A 150 -8.87 1.89 5.99
C PRO A 150 -9.59 2.98 5.19
N THR A 151 -10.76 3.37 5.67
CA THR A 151 -11.55 4.46 5.12
C THR A 151 -11.71 5.60 6.12
N LEU A 152 -11.88 6.82 5.64
CA LEU A 152 -12.07 7.99 6.50
C LEU A 152 -13.51 8.06 7.01
N LYS A 153 -13.66 8.33 8.30
CA LYS A 153 -14.97 8.64 8.89
C LYS A 153 -15.42 10.05 8.53
N ASN A 154 -16.72 10.25 8.43
CA ASN A 154 -17.35 11.56 8.24
C ASN A 154 -16.92 12.31 6.96
N VAL A 155 -16.46 11.58 5.96
CA VAL A 155 -16.17 12.11 4.61
C VAL A 155 -17.30 11.68 3.69
N GLY A 156 -17.88 12.62 2.97
CA GLY A 156 -18.95 12.34 2.03
C GLY A 156 -18.48 11.53 0.80
N GLY A 157 -19.44 10.93 0.10
CA GLY A 157 -19.17 10.09 -1.06
C GLY A 157 -18.92 8.63 -0.72
N THR A 158 -18.80 7.80 -1.74
CA THR A 158 -18.47 6.37 -1.60
C THR A 158 -16.95 6.22 -1.51
N GLN A 159 -16.47 5.60 -0.45
CA GLN A 159 -15.08 5.23 -0.30
C GLN A 159 -14.94 3.72 -0.51
N SER A 160 -14.05 3.31 -1.39
CA SER A 160 -13.68 1.91 -1.52
C SER A 160 -12.57 1.57 -0.54
N GLY A 161 -12.78 0.52 0.25
CA GLY A 161 -11.75 -0.13 1.03
C GLY A 161 -11.08 -1.30 0.28
N ASP A 162 -11.28 -1.40 -1.03
CA ASP A 162 -10.77 -2.51 -1.83
C ASP A 162 -9.24 -2.47 -1.91
N LEU A 163 -8.64 -3.66 -1.87
CA LEU A 163 -7.21 -3.81 -2.06
C LEU A 163 -6.84 -3.57 -3.53
N PRO A 164 -5.68 -2.93 -3.79
CA PRO A 164 -5.18 -2.78 -5.14
C PRO A 164 -4.97 -4.14 -5.83
N VAL A 165 -5.23 -4.21 -7.13
CA VAL A 165 -5.11 -5.44 -7.93
C VAL A 165 -3.70 -6.06 -7.84
N TRP A 166 -2.64 -5.24 -7.80
CA TRP A 166 -1.27 -5.75 -7.67
C TRP A 166 -0.95 -6.37 -6.31
N MET A 167 -1.72 -6.10 -5.27
CA MET A 167 -1.62 -6.80 -3.99
C MET A 167 -2.38 -8.12 -4.01
N THR A 168 -3.51 -8.17 -4.71
CA THR A 168 -4.37 -9.35 -4.80
C THR A 168 -3.93 -10.32 -5.91
N SER A 169 -3.22 -9.85 -6.93
CA SER A 169 -2.72 -10.67 -8.04
C SER A 169 -1.41 -11.43 -7.75
N GLN A 170 -0.88 -11.33 -6.53
CA GLN A 170 0.26 -12.17 -6.10
C GLN A 170 -0.12 -13.65 -6.21
N ASN A 171 0.87 -14.52 -6.32
CA ASN A 171 0.67 -15.98 -6.39
C ASN A 171 0.11 -16.59 -5.09
N LYS A 172 -0.55 -15.80 -4.26
CA LYS A 172 -1.13 -16.21 -2.99
C LYS A 172 -2.63 -15.88 -2.96
N VAL A 173 -3.40 -16.80 -2.41
CA VAL A 173 -4.82 -16.64 -2.13
C VAL A 173 -4.99 -16.76 -0.60
N TYR A 174 -5.47 -15.73 0.02
CA TYR A 174 -5.64 -15.68 1.47
C TYR A 174 -7.07 -16.02 1.84
N ILE A 175 -7.25 -16.92 2.78
CA ILE A 175 -8.55 -17.39 3.28
C ILE A 175 -8.65 -17.01 4.75
N TYR A 176 -9.51 -16.06 5.05
CA TYR A 176 -9.74 -15.56 6.40
C TYR A 176 -11.04 -16.09 7.00
N THR A 177 -12.04 -16.38 6.16
CA THR A 177 -13.39 -16.73 6.56
C THR A 177 -13.90 -17.99 5.86
N ALA A 178 -14.96 -18.58 6.38
CA ALA A 178 -15.67 -19.68 5.73
C ALA A 178 -16.21 -19.29 4.34
N ALA A 179 -16.62 -18.03 4.17
CA ALA A 179 -17.08 -17.51 2.89
C ALA A 179 -15.96 -17.46 1.84
N ASP A 180 -14.74 -17.05 2.23
CA ASP A 180 -13.59 -17.04 1.33
C ASP A 180 -13.24 -18.45 0.87
N LEU A 181 -13.29 -19.42 1.81
CA LEU A 181 -13.02 -20.83 1.48
C LEU A 181 -14.11 -21.41 0.57
N ALA A 182 -15.38 -21.04 0.79
CA ALA A 182 -16.49 -21.44 -0.07
C ALA A 182 -16.35 -20.85 -1.48
N GLN A 183 -15.93 -19.59 -1.59
CA GLN A 183 -15.66 -18.95 -2.88
C GLN A 183 -14.50 -19.65 -3.60
N LEU A 184 -13.40 -19.93 -2.91
CA LEU A 184 -12.30 -20.70 -3.48
C LEU A 184 -12.76 -22.06 -4.00
N ALA A 185 -13.61 -22.77 -3.23
CA ALA A 185 -14.16 -24.06 -3.64
C ALA A 185 -14.99 -23.92 -4.92
N ALA A 186 -15.84 -22.90 -4.99
CA ALA A 186 -16.67 -22.62 -6.17
C ALA A 186 -15.79 -22.31 -7.41
N ASP A 187 -14.76 -21.51 -7.25
CA ASP A 187 -13.84 -21.12 -8.32
C ASP A 187 -13.08 -22.33 -8.86
N VAL A 188 -12.50 -23.16 -7.98
CA VAL A 188 -11.75 -24.36 -8.38
C VAL A 188 -12.66 -25.38 -9.05
N ASN A 189 -13.83 -25.65 -8.44
CA ASN A 189 -14.82 -26.57 -8.99
C ASN A 189 -15.45 -26.06 -10.29
N GLY A 190 -15.45 -24.73 -10.49
CA GLY A 190 -15.82 -24.05 -11.73
C GLY A 190 -14.74 -24.10 -12.83
N GLY A 191 -13.59 -24.69 -12.56
CA GLY A 191 -12.50 -24.91 -13.55
C GLY A 191 -11.32 -23.94 -13.44
N ASN A 192 -11.28 -23.05 -12.44
CA ASN A 192 -10.11 -22.22 -12.18
C ASN A 192 -9.02 -23.07 -11.48
N LYS A 193 -8.01 -23.48 -12.23
CA LYS A 193 -6.98 -24.43 -11.78
C LYS A 193 -6.05 -23.91 -10.68
N MET A 194 -6.16 -22.66 -10.24
CA MET A 194 -5.25 -22.03 -9.26
C MET A 194 -3.75 -22.32 -9.47
N SER A 195 -3.39 -22.56 -10.73
CA SER A 195 -2.02 -22.96 -11.13
C SER A 195 -1.00 -21.90 -10.73
N GLY A 196 0.05 -22.30 -10.02
CA GLY A 196 1.10 -21.40 -9.53
C GLY A 196 0.70 -20.51 -8.35
N LYS A 197 -0.49 -20.73 -7.75
CA LYS A 197 -0.91 -20.02 -6.55
C LYS A 197 -0.69 -20.85 -5.29
N THR A 198 -0.36 -20.17 -4.20
CA THR A 198 -0.32 -20.74 -2.86
C THR A 198 -1.56 -20.25 -2.10
N VAL A 199 -2.35 -21.17 -1.57
CA VAL A 199 -3.51 -20.86 -0.72
C VAL A 199 -3.06 -20.86 0.74
N LEU A 200 -3.34 -19.79 1.45
CA LEU A 200 -2.98 -19.60 2.85
C LEU A 200 -4.26 -19.46 3.68
N LEU A 201 -4.42 -20.35 4.64
CA LEU A 201 -5.45 -20.20 5.68
C LEU A 201 -4.90 -19.30 6.77
N MET A 202 -5.54 -18.16 6.98
CA MET A 202 -5.07 -17.12 7.87
C MET A 202 -5.69 -17.21 9.28
N ASN A 203 -6.80 -17.90 9.39
CA ASN A 203 -7.53 -18.13 10.65
C ASN A 203 -7.98 -19.58 10.74
N ASP A 204 -8.41 -20.02 11.92
CA ASP A 204 -9.23 -21.21 12.07
C ASP A 204 -10.58 -20.97 11.40
N ILE A 205 -10.95 -21.82 10.46
CA ILE A 205 -12.16 -21.67 9.65
C ILE A 205 -13.26 -22.59 10.17
N ASP A 206 -14.29 -21.99 10.73
CA ASP A 206 -15.51 -22.73 11.14
C ASP A 206 -16.46 -22.88 9.95
N LEU A 207 -16.66 -24.11 9.49
CA LEU A 207 -17.57 -24.47 8.40
C LEU A 207 -18.93 -25.00 8.90
N SER A 208 -19.22 -24.90 10.17
CA SER A 208 -20.49 -25.44 10.76
C SER A 208 -21.74 -24.86 10.11
N ALA A 209 -21.69 -23.66 9.56
CA ALA A 209 -22.78 -23.03 8.82
C ALA A 209 -22.99 -23.61 7.40
N TYR A 210 -22.05 -24.42 6.90
CA TYR A 210 -22.09 -25.01 5.56
C TYR A 210 -22.49 -26.52 5.66
N ALA A 211 -23.78 -26.81 5.78
CA ALA A 211 -24.30 -28.16 6.02
C ALA A 211 -23.92 -29.18 4.93
N ASN A 212 -23.63 -28.72 3.70
CA ASN A 212 -23.24 -29.57 2.57
C ASN A 212 -22.00 -29.01 1.92
N TRP A 213 -20.85 -29.17 2.59
CA TRP A 213 -19.57 -28.74 2.03
C TRP A 213 -19.19 -29.58 0.80
N THR A 214 -18.95 -28.92 -0.34
CA THR A 214 -18.40 -29.56 -1.52
C THR A 214 -16.88 -29.50 -1.45
N PRO A 215 -16.16 -30.63 -1.48
CA PRO A 215 -14.70 -30.64 -1.48
C PRO A 215 -14.12 -29.83 -2.63
N ILE A 216 -12.92 -29.30 -2.42
CA ILE A 216 -12.18 -28.52 -3.43
C ILE A 216 -11.41 -29.49 -4.34
N GLY A 217 -11.66 -29.45 -5.67
CA GLY A 217 -10.94 -30.22 -6.67
C GLY A 217 -11.75 -31.28 -7.39
#